data_434e4a1fc972e9e881c5cc8a68dbc96f
#
_entry.id   434e4a1fc972e9e881c5cc8a68dbc96f
#
_cell.length_a   1.000
_cell.length_b   1.000
_cell.length_c   1.000
_cell.angle_alpha   90.00
_cell.angle_beta   90.00
_cell.angle_gamma   90.00
#
_symmetry.space_group_name_H-M   'P 1'
#
loop_
_entity.id
_entity.type
_entity.pdbx_description
1 polymer ?
#
loop_
_entity_poly.entity_id
_entity_poly.type
_entity_poly.pdbx_seq_one_letter_code
_entity_poly.pdbx_strand_id
1 'polypeptide(L)'
;MTAPERRASAALAAIFALRMLGLFLLLPVFALEAVHYPGGDNPLRVGLALGIYGLTQALLQIPLGMASDRWGRKRIIQAGLALFAIGSLVAAWAPTLEWLTLGRALQGAGAISAAVTALLADLTRDAVRTKAMALVGISIALTFALSLVVAPPLVAAVGLGGLFALTAVLAVLGMWVVARVVPPEPPRLPTAARASLRTVLLDHRLARLNLGVFMLHAVQLALWVALPALLLQAGLEAAKHGWVYLLAVLAAFGVMGALLFRLERRGYLRAVFLGAIGLIALAQLGLWWSASLGAPPLALLALLLFLFFIGFNTLEASQPSLVSRLASASQRGAALGGYNTLQSLGFFVGGVAGGALLALWGIDGLFLACTALTLLWLLLAWGMPALPASAPQRRGAALAATDTKT
;
A
#
# COMPACT_ATOMS: atom_id res chain seq x y z
N MET A 1 21.24 16.23 2.16
CA MET A 1 20.01 17.06 2.18
C MET A 1 20.29 18.38 2.88
N THR A 2 19.94 19.49 2.25
CA THR A 2 19.94 20.82 2.86
C THR A 2 18.80 20.92 3.89
N ALA A 3 18.77 21.99 4.71
CA ALA A 3 17.69 22.20 5.70
C ALA A 3 16.30 22.31 5.04
N PRO A 4 16.11 23.06 3.93
CA PRO A 4 14.83 23.08 3.21
C PRO A 4 14.41 21.72 2.66
N GLU A 5 15.35 20.96 2.07
CA GLU A 5 15.09 19.60 1.55
C GLU A 5 14.67 18.64 2.66
N ARG A 6 15.30 18.70 3.84
CA ARG A 6 14.90 17.88 5.00
C ARG A 6 13.51 18.25 5.48
N ARG A 7 13.22 19.56 5.60
CA ARG A 7 11.89 20.04 6.00
C ARG A 7 10.80 19.60 5.02
N ALA A 8 11.04 19.75 3.71
CA ALA A 8 10.12 19.31 2.67
C ALA A 8 9.88 17.80 2.74
N SER A 9 10.96 17.01 2.81
CA SER A 9 10.87 15.54 2.85
C SER A 9 10.13 15.05 4.09
N ALA A 10 10.41 15.60 5.26
CA ALA A 10 9.75 15.23 6.51
C ALA A 10 8.27 15.63 6.51
N ALA A 11 7.94 16.85 6.03
CA ALA A 11 6.55 17.31 5.96
C ALA A 11 5.72 16.47 4.99
N LEU A 12 6.25 16.17 3.79
CA LEU A 12 5.54 15.36 2.80
C LEU A 12 5.43 13.88 3.24
N ALA A 13 6.46 13.33 3.89
CA ALA A 13 6.39 12.02 4.52
C ALA A 13 5.32 11.97 5.62
N ALA A 14 5.21 13.01 6.45
CA ALA A 14 4.15 13.11 7.46
C ALA A 14 2.75 13.17 6.84
N ILE A 15 2.55 13.89 5.73
CA ILE A 15 1.27 13.91 5.01
C ILE A 15 0.90 12.53 4.49
N PHE A 16 1.87 11.78 3.91
CA PHE A 16 1.66 10.40 3.53
C PHE A 16 1.30 9.52 4.73
N ALA A 17 2.06 9.66 5.84
CA ALA A 17 1.83 8.90 7.06
C ALA A 17 0.41 9.15 7.62
N LEU A 18 -0.02 10.42 7.76
CA LEU A 18 -1.33 10.78 8.28
C LEU A 18 -2.47 10.19 7.41
N ARG A 19 -2.32 10.26 6.08
CA ARG A 19 -3.32 9.70 5.17
C ARG A 19 -3.33 8.18 5.20
N MET A 20 -2.15 7.54 5.19
CA MET A 20 -2.04 6.08 5.23
C MET A 20 -2.48 5.52 6.57
N LEU A 21 -2.25 6.23 7.68
CA LEU A 21 -2.77 5.85 8.98
C LEU A 21 -4.30 5.73 8.93
N GLY A 22 -4.99 6.72 8.35
CA GLY A 22 -6.45 6.67 8.18
C GLY A 22 -6.93 5.48 7.34
N LEU A 23 -6.16 5.04 6.35
CA LEU A 23 -6.49 3.85 5.56
C LEU A 23 -6.20 2.55 6.33
N PHE A 24 -5.01 2.45 6.92
CA PHE A 24 -4.53 1.22 7.53
C PHE A 24 -5.21 0.89 8.86
N LEU A 25 -5.67 1.91 9.62
CA LEU A 25 -6.46 1.70 10.83
C LEU A 25 -7.75 0.90 10.59
N LEU A 26 -8.29 0.95 9.38
CA LEU A 26 -9.53 0.24 9.04
C LEU A 26 -9.29 -1.23 8.72
N LEU A 27 -8.14 -1.59 8.13
CA LEU A 27 -7.91 -2.95 7.61
C LEU A 27 -8.14 -4.06 8.66
N PRO A 28 -7.58 -4.01 9.87
CA PRO A 28 -7.68 -5.11 10.83
C PRO A 28 -9.04 -5.18 11.56
N VAL A 29 -9.88 -4.15 11.47
CA VAL A 29 -11.11 -4.04 12.26
C VAL A 29 -12.39 -3.92 11.44
N PHE A 30 -12.27 -3.44 10.19
CA PHE A 30 -13.43 -3.07 9.39
C PHE A 30 -14.42 -4.22 9.17
N ALA A 31 -13.93 -5.42 8.84
CA ALA A 31 -14.79 -6.56 8.55
C ALA A 31 -15.61 -7.01 9.76
N LEU A 32 -15.06 -6.89 10.99
CA LEU A 32 -15.77 -7.21 12.22
C LEU A 32 -16.78 -6.14 12.62
N GLU A 33 -16.44 -4.87 12.42
CA GLU A 33 -17.30 -3.75 12.82
C GLU A 33 -18.42 -3.47 11.82
N ALA A 34 -18.18 -3.70 10.53
CA ALA A 34 -19.15 -3.44 9.48
C ALA A 34 -20.43 -4.28 9.62
N VAL A 35 -20.36 -5.47 10.24
CA VAL A 35 -21.53 -6.33 10.48
C VAL A 35 -22.56 -5.70 11.42
N HIS A 36 -22.16 -4.72 12.23
CA HIS A 36 -23.06 -4.01 13.15
C HIS A 36 -23.88 -2.91 12.43
N TYR A 37 -23.58 -2.59 11.18
CA TYR A 37 -24.32 -1.63 10.39
C TYR A 37 -25.47 -2.30 9.64
N PRO A 38 -26.66 -1.66 9.51
CA PRO A 38 -27.70 -2.13 8.59
C PRO A 38 -27.11 -2.41 7.21
N GLY A 39 -27.31 -3.63 6.68
CA GLY A 39 -26.71 -4.11 5.43
C GLY A 39 -25.32 -4.76 5.56
N GLY A 40 -24.76 -4.82 6.76
CA GLY A 40 -23.45 -5.43 7.05
C GLY A 40 -23.48 -6.95 7.25
N ASP A 41 -24.66 -7.55 7.23
CA ASP A 41 -24.89 -9.00 7.23
C ASP A 41 -24.41 -9.69 5.95
N ASN A 42 -24.25 -8.93 4.87
CA ASN A 42 -23.80 -9.43 3.59
C ASN A 42 -22.30 -9.21 3.36
N PRO A 43 -21.45 -10.27 3.35
CA PRO A 43 -20.01 -10.15 3.18
C PRO A 43 -19.59 -9.47 1.87
N LEU A 44 -20.38 -9.61 0.78
CA LEU A 44 -20.10 -8.92 -0.48
C LEU A 44 -20.20 -7.40 -0.31
N ARG A 45 -21.23 -6.90 0.40
CA ARG A 45 -21.38 -5.46 0.68
C ARG A 45 -20.27 -4.94 1.58
N VAL A 46 -19.87 -5.70 2.58
CA VAL A 46 -18.72 -5.39 3.45
C VAL A 46 -17.44 -5.33 2.63
N GLY A 47 -17.19 -6.32 1.78
CA GLY A 47 -16.04 -6.33 0.86
C GLY A 47 -16.04 -5.16 -0.13
N LEU A 48 -17.22 -4.80 -0.66
CA LEU A 48 -17.39 -3.61 -1.50
C LEU A 48 -17.04 -2.32 -0.73
N ALA A 49 -17.57 -2.14 0.48
CA ALA A 49 -17.29 -0.97 1.31
C ALA A 49 -15.80 -0.86 1.65
N LEU A 50 -15.12 -1.99 1.85
CA LEU A 50 -13.68 -2.03 2.09
C LEU A 50 -12.88 -1.67 0.82
N GLY A 51 -13.30 -2.21 -0.34
CA GLY A 51 -12.57 -2.08 -1.61
C GLY A 51 -12.85 -0.80 -2.41
N ILE A 52 -14.03 -0.16 -2.26
CA ILE A 52 -14.46 0.98 -3.08
C ILE A 52 -13.49 2.17 -3.04
N TYR A 53 -12.82 2.36 -1.94
CA TYR A 53 -11.72 3.32 -1.80
C TYR A 53 -10.66 3.11 -2.89
N GLY A 54 -10.28 1.85 -3.16
CA GLY A 54 -9.30 1.51 -4.19
C GLY A 54 -9.80 1.85 -5.60
N LEU A 55 -11.08 1.62 -5.92
CA LEU A 55 -11.64 1.96 -7.22
C LEU A 55 -11.58 3.44 -7.50
N THR A 56 -12.10 4.26 -6.58
CA THR A 56 -12.14 5.72 -6.76
C THR A 56 -10.73 6.32 -6.78
N GLN A 57 -9.82 5.78 -5.97
CA GLN A 57 -8.41 6.16 -6.03
C GLN A 57 -7.78 5.80 -7.38
N ALA A 58 -8.01 4.61 -7.91
CA ALA A 58 -7.47 4.19 -9.21
C ALA A 58 -7.94 5.10 -10.34
N LEU A 59 -9.24 5.42 -10.36
CA LEU A 59 -9.84 6.28 -11.39
C LEU A 59 -9.31 7.72 -11.33
N LEU A 60 -9.10 8.27 -10.15
CA LEU A 60 -8.76 9.69 -9.97
C LEU A 60 -7.26 9.97 -9.79
N GLN A 61 -6.44 8.97 -9.54
CA GLN A 61 -5.00 9.16 -9.29
C GLN A 61 -4.28 9.81 -10.46
N ILE A 62 -4.54 9.36 -11.69
CA ILE A 62 -3.93 9.93 -12.91
C ILE A 62 -4.52 11.31 -13.22
N PRO A 63 -5.86 11.50 -13.27
CA PRO A 63 -6.46 12.83 -13.46
C PRO A 63 -5.99 13.87 -12.45
N LEU A 64 -5.96 13.54 -11.15
CA LEU A 64 -5.49 14.48 -10.12
C LEU A 64 -3.98 14.72 -10.21
N GLY A 65 -3.20 13.73 -10.58
CA GLY A 65 -1.79 13.90 -10.91
C GLY A 65 -1.58 14.93 -12.03
N MET A 66 -2.32 14.80 -13.13
CA MET A 66 -2.30 15.76 -14.27
C MET A 66 -2.82 17.14 -13.86
N ALA A 67 -3.90 17.19 -13.09
CA ALA A 67 -4.46 18.44 -12.56
C ALA A 67 -3.43 19.18 -11.69
N SER A 68 -2.65 18.43 -10.89
CA SER A 68 -1.61 19.01 -10.03
C SER A 68 -0.49 19.70 -10.82
N ASP A 69 -0.24 19.26 -12.05
CA ASP A 69 0.72 19.93 -12.94
C ASP A 69 0.19 21.24 -13.49
N ARG A 70 -1.13 21.35 -13.70
CA ARG A 70 -1.76 22.54 -14.27
C ARG A 70 -2.11 23.59 -13.20
N TRP A 71 -2.74 23.14 -12.11
CA TRP A 71 -3.33 24.03 -11.10
C TRP A 71 -2.48 24.20 -9.85
N GLY A 72 -1.39 23.42 -9.69
CA GLY A 72 -0.46 23.46 -8.56
C GLY A 72 -0.54 22.23 -7.70
N ARG A 73 0.65 21.76 -7.29
CA ARG A 73 0.79 20.57 -6.44
C ARG A 73 0.05 20.74 -5.13
N LYS A 74 0.36 21.84 -4.40
CA LYS A 74 -0.24 22.12 -3.10
C LYS A 74 -1.76 22.27 -3.17
N ARG A 75 -2.28 22.94 -4.22
CA ARG A 75 -3.72 23.13 -4.37
C ARG A 75 -4.46 21.81 -4.53
N ILE A 76 -3.94 20.90 -5.36
CA ILE A 76 -4.54 19.58 -5.57
C ILE A 76 -4.38 18.70 -4.33
N ILE A 77 -3.25 18.78 -3.62
CA ILE A 77 -3.08 18.08 -2.34
C ILE A 77 -4.10 18.57 -1.32
N GLN A 78 -4.31 19.88 -1.20
CA GLN A 78 -5.33 20.47 -0.32
C GLN A 78 -6.75 20.01 -0.68
N ALA A 79 -7.12 20.07 -1.96
CA ALA A 79 -8.43 19.64 -2.42
C ALA A 79 -8.66 18.14 -2.18
N GLY A 80 -7.65 17.30 -2.42
CA GLY A 80 -7.73 15.86 -2.18
C GLY A 80 -7.84 15.52 -0.68
N LEU A 81 -7.08 16.22 0.19
CA LEU A 81 -7.20 16.05 1.64
C LEU A 81 -8.55 16.55 2.16
N ALA A 82 -9.10 17.64 1.60
CA ALA A 82 -10.44 18.10 1.94
C ALA A 82 -11.51 17.08 1.57
N LEU A 83 -11.42 16.51 0.36
CA LEU A 83 -12.33 15.45 -0.08
C LEU A 83 -12.21 14.19 0.79
N PHE A 84 -10.97 13.81 1.17
CA PHE A 84 -10.72 12.72 2.11
C PHE A 84 -11.33 13.00 3.49
N ALA A 85 -11.20 14.24 4.01
CA ALA A 85 -11.80 14.62 5.29
C ALA A 85 -13.33 14.57 5.22
N ILE A 86 -13.94 15.11 4.15
CA ILE A 86 -15.41 15.05 3.94
C ILE A 86 -15.87 13.57 3.89
N GLY A 87 -15.19 12.73 3.10
CA GLY A 87 -15.51 11.30 3.04
C GLY A 87 -15.38 10.61 4.39
N SER A 88 -14.37 10.99 5.19
CA SER A 88 -14.19 10.48 6.55
C SER A 88 -15.34 10.92 7.48
N LEU A 89 -15.79 12.15 7.38
CA LEU A 89 -16.95 12.62 8.16
C LEU A 89 -18.25 11.93 7.74
N VAL A 90 -18.50 11.75 6.43
CA VAL A 90 -19.64 10.98 5.93
C VAL A 90 -19.62 9.56 6.50
N ALA A 91 -18.45 8.89 6.52
CA ALA A 91 -18.32 7.56 7.10
C ALA A 91 -18.45 7.56 8.63
N ALA A 92 -18.00 8.60 9.32
CA ALA A 92 -18.09 8.71 10.79
C ALA A 92 -19.53 8.75 11.30
N TRP A 93 -20.42 9.41 10.56
CA TRP A 93 -21.85 9.52 10.89
C TRP A 93 -22.75 8.63 10.01
N ALA A 94 -22.18 7.62 9.38
CA ALA A 94 -22.93 6.71 8.52
C ALA A 94 -23.97 5.93 9.31
N PRO A 95 -25.28 6.03 8.98
CA PRO A 95 -26.31 5.23 9.65
C PRO A 95 -26.42 3.80 9.07
N THR A 96 -25.92 3.57 7.87
CA THR A 96 -25.97 2.29 7.16
C THR A 96 -24.65 2.01 6.44
N LEU A 97 -24.47 0.75 6.01
CA LEU A 97 -23.26 0.36 5.26
C LEU A 97 -23.15 1.08 3.91
N GLU A 98 -24.26 1.47 3.27
CA GLU A 98 -24.26 2.24 2.03
C GLU A 98 -23.67 3.65 2.22
N TRP A 99 -24.06 4.34 3.29
CA TRP A 99 -23.48 5.64 3.64
C TRP A 99 -21.98 5.53 3.97
N LEU A 100 -21.61 4.47 4.68
CA LEU A 100 -20.21 4.17 4.97
C LEU A 100 -19.43 3.90 3.67
N THR A 101 -20.02 3.15 2.74
CA THR A 101 -19.45 2.89 1.41
C THR A 101 -19.27 4.19 0.61
N LEU A 102 -20.24 5.10 0.65
CA LEU A 102 -20.13 6.43 0.03
C LEU A 102 -18.98 7.24 0.63
N GLY A 103 -18.87 7.26 1.97
CA GLY A 103 -17.76 7.91 2.65
C GLY A 103 -16.40 7.34 2.23
N ARG A 104 -16.29 6.02 2.10
CA ARG A 104 -15.11 5.33 1.60
C ARG A 104 -14.78 5.67 0.14
N ALA A 105 -15.80 5.77 -0.71
CA ALA A 105 -15.60 6.22 -2.10
C ALA A 105 -15.07 7.65 -2.18
N LEU A 106 -15.60 8.56 -1.37
CA LEU A 106 -15.11 9.94 -1.27
C LEU A 106 -13.67 10.02 -0.72
N GLN A 107 -13.33 9.20 0.29
CA GLN A 107 -11.96 9.10 0.78
C GLN A 107 -10.99 8.69 -0.34
N GLY A 108 -11.32 7.66 -1.11
CA GLY A 108 -10.49 7.21 -2.23
C GLY A 108 -10.38 8.24 -3.35
N ALA A 109 -11.46 9.01 -3.60
CA ALA A 109 -11.45 10.09 -4.57
C ALA A 109 -10.45 11.22 -4.22
N GLY A 110 -10.07 11.34 -2.95
CA GLY A 110 -8.97 12.20 -2.49
C GLY A 110 -7.58 11.68 -2.83
N ALA A 111 -7.36 11.13 -4.02
CA ALA A 111 -6.11 10.48 -4.47
C ALA A 111 -4.96 11.48 -4.66
N ILE A 112 -4.22 11.78 -3.61
CA ILE A 112 -3.12 12.79 -3.63
C ILE A 112 -1.72 12.20 -3.84
N SER A 113 -1.56 10.88 -3.86
CA SER A 113 -0.24 10.22 -3.84
C SER A 113 0.67 10.69 -4.98
N ALA A 114 0.13 10.81 -6.20
CA ALA A 114 0.88 11.30 -7.36
C ALA A 114 1.34 12.76 -7.18
N ALA A 115 0.46 13.64 -6.67
CA ALA A 115 0.77 15.05 -6.46
C ALA A 115 1.81 15.25 -5.35
N VAL A 116 1.73 14.49 -4.24
CA VAL A 116 2.69 14.55 -3.14
C VAL A 116 4.06 14.04 -3.57
N THR A 117 4.12 12.91 -4.29
CA THR A 117 5.37 12.36 -4.83
C THR A 117 6.03 13.32 -5.82
N ALA A 118 5.24 13.96 -6.68
CA ALA A 118 5.74 14.95 -7.62
C ALA A 118 6.25 16.21 -6.89
N LEU A 119 5.53 16.71 -5.89
CA LEU A 119 5.99 17.86 -5.08
C LEU A 119 7.29 17.52 -4.34
N LEU A 120 7.43 16.32 -3.81
CA LEU A 120 8.67 15.87 -3.19
C LEU A 120 9.84 15.89 -4.18
N ALA A 121 9.60 15.43 -5.42
CA ALA A 121 10.62 15.47 -6.47
C ALA A 121 10.99 16.91 -6.87
N ASP A 122 10.00 17.82 -6.92
CA ASP A 122 10.20 19.24 -7.26
C ASP A 122 10.99 19.99 -6.17
N LEU A 123 10.85 19.59 -4.90
CA LEU A 123 11.50 20.20 -3.73
C LEU A 123 12.83 19.56 -3.34
N THR A 124 13.29 18.54 -4.08
CA THR A 124 14.53 17.80 -3.77
C THR A 124 15.42 17.67 -5.01
N ARG A 125 16.72 17.91 -4.86
CA ARG A 125 17.71 17.68 -5.92
C ARG A 125 17.83 16.19 -6.24
N ASP A 126 18.20 15.86 -7.48
CA ASP A 126 18.34 14.48 -7.96
C ASP A 126 19.25 13.61 -7.06
N ALA A 127 20.36 14.19 -6.58
CA ALA A 127 21.31 13.49 -5.71
C ALA A 127 20.73 13.02 -4.37
N VAL A 128 19.64 13.62 -3.90
CA VAL A 128 19.01 13.29 -2.60
C VAL A 128 17.59 12.77 -2.72
N ARG A 129 17.01 12.79 -3.91
CA ARG A 129 15.61 12.38 -4.19
C ARG A 129 15.33 10.95 -3.72
N THR A 130 16.24 10.01 -3.98
CA THR A 130 16.12 8.62 -3.50
C THR A 130 16.00 8.54 -1.98
N LYS A 131 16.79 9.36 -1.25
CA LYS A 131 16.70 9.40 0.22
C LYS A 131 15.36 9.98 0.70
N ALA A 132 14.84 11.00 -0.01
CA ALA A 132 13.55 11.59 0.31
C ALA A 132 12.39 10.60 0.07
N MET A 133 12.42 9.86 -1.04
CA MET A 133 11.44 8.80 -1.33
C MET A 133 11.53 7.64 -0.33
N ALA A 134 12.73 7.27 0.08
CA ALA A 134 12.92 6.24 1.12
C ALA A 134 12.31 6.67 2.47
N LEU A 135 12.40 7.94 2.84
CA LEU A 135 11.75 8.47 4.05
C LEU A 135 10.22 8.30 3.99
N VAL A 136 9.61 8.59 2.84
CA VAL A 136 8.18 8.34 2.63
C VAL A 136 7.86 6.85 2.78
N GLY A 137 8.62 5.96 2.14
CA GLY A 137 8.42 4.51 2.26
C GLY A 137 8.52 4.01 3.70
N ILE A 138 9.52 4.48 4.45
CA ILE A 138 9.68 4.15 5.88
C ILE A 138 8.49 4.66 6.69
N SER A 139 8.02 5.88 6.43
CA SER A 139 6.86 6.44 7.14
C SER A 139 5.58 5.64 6.89
N ILE A 140 5.36 5.15 5.67
CA ILE A 140 4.24 4.28 5.32
C ILE A 140 4.33 2.94 6.07
N ALA A 141 5.52 2.29 6.07
CA ALA A 141 5.73 1.02 6.76
C ALA A 141 5.51 1.12 8.28
N LEU A 142 6.04 2.18 8.91
CA LEU A 142 5.84 2.45 10.34
C LEU A 142 4.36 2.73 10.65
N THR A 143 3.68 3.48 9.81
CA THR A 143 2.25 3.78 9.94
C THR A 143 1.41 2.51 9.82
N PHE A 144 1.76 1.61 8.91
CA PHE A 144 1.10 0.31 8.78
C PHE A 144 1.26 -0.51 10.06
N ALA A 145 2.49 -0.68 10.55
CA ALA A 145 2.75 -1.43 11.79
C ALA A 145 2.02 -0.81 13.00
N LEU A 146 2.03 0.53 13.13
CA LEU A 146 1.35 1.25 14.19
C LEU A 146 -0.16 1.04 14.12
N SER A 147 -0.75 1.10 12.92
CA SER A 147 -2.20 0.94 12.73
C SER A 147 -2.71 -0.42 13.16
N LEU A 148 -1.94 -1.48 12.92
CA LEU A 148 -2.31 -2.85 13.30
C LEU A 148 -2.46 -3.02 14.82
N VAL A 149 -1.68 -2.27 15.60
CA VAL A 149 -1.71 -2.32 17.06
C VAL A 149 -2.79 -1.41 17.62
N VAL A 150 -2.87 -0.18 17.08
CA VAL A 150 -3.72 0.86 17.65
C VAL A 150 -5.18 0.69 17.24
N ALA A 151 -5.46 0.12 16.06
CA ALA A 151 -6.83 0.04 15.55
C ALA A 151 -7.78 -0.80 16.43
N PRO A 152 -7.45 -2.03 16.87
CA PRO A 152 -8.39 -2.82 17.66
C PRO A 152 -8.77 -2.17 19.00
N PRO A 153 -7.84 -1.72 19.87
CA PRO A 153 -8.22 -1.05 21.12
C PRO A 153 -8.89 0.31 20.89
N LEU A 154 -8.52 1.01 19.81
CA LEU A 154 -9.13 2.30 19.48
C LEU A 154 -10.60 2.12 19.06
N VAL A 155 -10.89 1.15 18.21
CA VAL A 155 -12.25 0.81 17.81
C VAL A 155 -13.08 0.35 19.01
N ALA A 156 -12.52 -0.44 19.91
CA ALA A 156 -13.20 -0.86 21.15
C ALA A 156 -13.56 0.34 22.03
N ALA A 157 -12.77 1.43 22.01
CA ALA A 157 -12.99 2.63 22.81
C ALA A 157 -13.98 3.63 22.17
N VAL A 158 -13.89 3.86 20.85
CA VAL A 158 -14.62 4.94 20.17
C VAL A 158 -15.48 4.46 18.99
N GLY A 159 -15.53 3.16 18.73
CA GLY A 159 -16.26 2.56 17.60
C GLY A 159 -15.65 2.89 16.23
N LEU A 160 -16.22 2.31 15.18
CA LEU A 160 -15.81 2.54 13.81
C LEU A 160 -16.03 4.01 13.39
N GLY A 161 -17.14 4.63 13.81
CA GLY A 161 -17.42 6.04 13.55
C GLY A 161 -16.36 6.97 14.16
N GLY A 162 -15.92 6.70 15.39
CA GLY A 162 -14.83 7.45 16.05
C GLY A 162 -13.49 7.30 15.30
N LEU A 163 -13.22 6.12 14.75
CA LEU A 163 -12.05 5.89 13.92
C LEU A 163 -12.09 6.75 12.65
N PHE A 164 -13.24 6.84 11.97
CA PHE A 164 -13.40 7.72 10.82
C PHE A 164 -13.32 9.21 11.19
N ALA A 165 -13.87 9.61 12.32
CA ALA A 165 -13.71 10.99 12.83
C ALA A 165 -12.22 11.32 13.08
N LEU A 166 -11.44 10.41 13.65
CA LEU A 166 -10.00 10.56 13.80
C LEU A 166 -9.32 10.73 12.43
N THR A 167 -9.69 9.94 11.42
CA THR A 167 -9.11 10.08 10.07
C THR A 167 -9.43 11.44 9.43
N ALA A 168 -10.60 12.01 9.70
CA ALA A 168 -10.95 13.38 9.29
C ALA A 168 -10.03 14.42 9.95
N VAL A 169 -9.80 14.30 11.26
CA VAL A 169 -8.86 15.18 12.00
C VAL A 169 -7.45 15.08 11.43
N LEU A 170 -6.97 13.86 11.16
CA LEU A 170 -5.65 13.63 10.56
C LEU A 170 -5.54 14.28 9.16
N ALA A 171 -6.61 14.24 8.36
CA ALA A 171 -6.64 14.90 7.06
C ALA A 171 -6.56 16.43 7.19
N VAL A 172 -7.28 17.02 8.13
CA VAL A 172 -7.22 18.46 8.43
C VAL A 172 -5.83 18.86 8.92
N LEU A 173 -5.22 18.06 9.79
CA LEU A 173 -3.81 18.26 10.19
C LEU A 173 -2.87 18.19 8.99
N GLY A 174 -3.09 17.24 8.07
CA GLY A 174 -2.36 17.15 6.80
C GLY A 174 -2.51 18.42 5.96
N MET A 175 -3.71 18.98 5.86
CA MET A 175 -3.96 20.26 5.17
C MET A 175 -3.18 21.41 5.82
N TRP A 176 -3.17 21.49 7.15
CA TRP A 176 -2.38 22.47 7.89
C TRP A 176 -0.88 22.34 7.62
N VAL A 177 -0.35 21.10 7.62
CA VAL A 177 1.06 20.82 7.28
C VAL A 177 1.40 21.28 5.86
N VAL A 178 0.53 21.01 4.86
CA VAL A 178 0.71 21.46 3.48
C VAL A 178 0.76 22.99 3.41
N ALA A 179 -0.13 23.67 4.13
CA ALA A 179 -0.26 25.12 4.09
C ALA A 179 0.92 25.84 4.76
N ARG A 180 1.37 25.35 5.93
CA ARG A 180 2.29 26.06 6.83
C ARG A 180 3.70 25.50 6.88
N VAL A 181 3.87 24.19 6.67
CA VAL A 181 5.17 23.51 6.88
C VAL A 181 5.87 23.23 5.57
N VAL A 182 5.14 22.79 4.53
CA VAL A 182 5.72 22.50 3.22
C VAL A 182 6.22 23.80 2.55
N PRO A 183 7.48 23.87 2.07
CA PRO A 183 8.02 25.04 1.38
C PRO A 183 7.19 25.45 0.16
N PRO A 184 7.28 26.70 -0.31
CA PRO A 184 6.64 27.14 -1.55
C PRO A 184 7.02 26.25 -2.74
N GLU A 185 6.10 26.09 -3.69
CA GLU A 185 6.39 25.38 -4.93
C GLU A 185 7.41 26.17 -5.76
N PRO A 186 8.42 25.50 -6.36
CA PRO A 186 9.33 26.16 -7.29
C PRO A 186 8.56 26.66 -8.54
N PRO A 187 9.09 27.68 -9.24
CA PRO A 187 8.55 28.11 -10.53
C PRO A 187 8.48 26.92 -11.49
N ARG A 188 7.37 26.80 -12.21
CA ARG A 188 7.17 25.68 -13.14
C ARG A 188 7.95 25.91 -14.41
N LEU A 189 8.83 25.00 -14.71
CA LEU A 189 9.43 24.90 -16.05
C LEU A 189 8.42 24.19 -16.99
N PRO A 190 8.30 24.61 -18.26
CA PRO A 190 7.51 23.88 -19.25
C PRO A 190 7.98 22.42 -19.27
N THR A 191 7.08 21.51 -18.95
CA THR A 191 7.44 20.07 -18.86
C THR A 191 7.68 19.55 -20.27
N ALA A 192 8.85 18.96 -20.51
CA ALA A 192 9.12 18.21 -21.72
C ALA A 192 8.00 17.17 -21.97
N ALA A 193 7.71 16.87 -23.23
CA ALA A 193 6.63 15.98 -23.65
C ALA A 193 6.63 14.70 -22.79
N ARG A 194 5.53 14.47 -22.07
CA ARG A 194 5.39 13.28 -21.22
C ARG A 194 5.28 12.05 -22.09
N ALA A 195 5.97 10.99 -21.68
CA ALA A 195 5.78 9.68 -22.29
C ALA A 195 4.29 9.29 -22.20
N SER A 196 3.77 8.75 -23.32
CA SER A 196 2.39 8.29 -23.37
C SER A 196 2.18 7.17 -22.34
N LEU A 197 1.15 7.30 -21.48
CA LEU A 197 0.71 6.24 -20.58
C LEU A 197 0.48 4.92 -21.34
N ARG A 198 -0.04 4.99 -22.57
CA ARG A 198 -0.26 3.84 -23.42
C ARG A 198 1.04 3.07 -23.70
N THR A 199 2.13 3.76 -24.00
CA THR A 199 3.44 3.14 -24.26
C THR A 199 3.96 2.41 -23.03
N VAL A 200 3.74 2.96 -21.84
CA VAL A 200 4.15 2.37 -20.56
C VAL A 200 3.28 1.17 -20.18
N LEU A 201 1.98 1.25 -20.38
CA LEU A 201 1.04 0.16 -20.06
C LEU A 201 1.20 -1.04 -21.00
N LEU A 202 1.62 -0.80 -22.26
CA LEU A 202 1.86 -1.85 -23.25
C LEU A 202 3.26 -2.48 -23.16
N ASP A 203 4.17 -1.93 -22.35
CA ASP A 203 5.47 -2.58 -22.11
C ASP A 203 5.25 -3.88 -21.31
N HIS A 204 5.53 -5.02 -21.96
CA HIS A 204 5.31 -6.35 -21.38
C HIS A 204 6.13 -6.60 -20.10
N ARG A 205 7.26 -5.90 -19.91
CA ARG A 205 8.09 -6.01 -18.70
C ARG A 205 7.42 -5.30 -17.52
N LEU A 206 6.88 -4.12 -17.76
CA LEU A 206 6.12 -3.35 -16.78
C LEU A 206 4.75 -3.98 -16.53
N ALA A 207 4.09 -4.52 -17.54
CA ALA A 207 2.80 -5.20 -17.42
C ALA A 207 2.85 -6.39 -16.44
N ARG A 208 3.95 -7.17 -16.43
CA ARG A 208 4.12 -8.27 -15.45
C ARG A 208 4.23 -7.77 -14.00
N LEU A 209 4.95 -6.67 -13.77
CA LEU A 209 5.05 -6.06 -12.43
C LEU A 209 3.73 -5.40 -12.03
N ASN A 210 3.04 -4.78 -12.96
CA ASN A 210 1.72 -4.20 -12.78
C ASN A 210 0.68 -5.27 -12.41
N LEU A 211 0.69 -6.42 -13.10
CA LEU A 211 -0.14 -7.56 -12.74
C LEU A 211 0.25 -8.10 -11.35
N GLY A 212 1.54 -8.15 -11.05
CA GLY A 212 2.05 -8.59 -9.75
C GLY A 212 1.55 -7.74 -8.60
N VAL A 213 1.60 -6.41 -8.70
CA VAL A 213 1.09 -5.53 -7.65
C VAL A 213 -0.43 -5.60 -7.50
N PHE A 214 -1.15 -5.76 -8.61
CA PHE A 214 -2.59 -6.00 -8.59
C PHE A 214 -2.94 -7.27 -7.80
N MET A 215 -2.29 -8.40 -8.13
CA MET A 215 -2.53 -9.69 -7.45
C MET A 215 -2.13 -9.63 -5.97
N LEU A 216 -0.98 -9.01 -5.66
CA LEU A 216 -0.50 -8.85 -4.29
C LEU A 216 -1.54 -8.16 -3.40
N HIS A 217 -2.09 -7.04 -3.89
CA HIS A 217 -3.04 -6.24 -3.10
C HIS A 217 -4.46 -6.80 -3.14
N ALA A 218 -4.83 -7.53 -4.19
CA ALA A 218 -6.09 -8.29 -4.23
C ALA A 218 -6.10 -9.38 -3.15
N VAL A 219 -5.03 -10.18 -3.08
CA VAL A 219 -4.88 -11.23 -2.05
C VAL A 219 -4.76 -10.62 -0.65
N GLN A 220 -4.05 -9.50 -0.49
CA GLN A 220 -3.94 -8.80 0.79
C GLN A 220 -5.30 -8.33 1.29
N LEU A 221 -6.11 -7.67 0.45
CA LEU A 221 -7.39 -7.16 0.92
C LEU A 221 -8.41 -8.28 1.16
N ALA A 222 -8.40 -9.34 0.35
CA ALA A 222 -9.18 -10.54 0.60
C ALA A 222 -8.81 -11.18 1.95
N LEU A 223 -7.51 -11.23 2.30
CA LEU A 223 -7.06 -11.67 3.63
C LEU A 223 -7.73 -10.87 4.75
N TRP A 224 -7.76 -9.53 4.66
CA TRP A 224 -8.38 -8.68 5.69
C TRP A 224 -9.90 -8.82 5.79
N VAL A 225 -10.57 -9.32 4.75
CA VAL A 225 -12.01 -9.64 4.82
C VAL A 225 -12.28 -10.85 5.72
N ALA A 226 -11.40 -11.86 5.73
CA ALA A 226 -11.65 -13.14 6.40
C ALA A 226 -10.82 -13.36 7.68
N LEU A 227 -9.58 -12.86 7.72
CA LEU A 227 -8.62 -13.13 8.80
C LEU A 227 -9.12 -12.74 10.21
N PRO A 228 -9.77 -11.58 10.42
CA PRO A 228 -10.26 -11.23 11.76
C PRO A 228 -11.26 -12.25 12.31
N ALA A 229 -12.15 -12.78 11.46
CA ALA A 229 -13.09 -13.83 11.85
C ALA A 229 -12.37 -15.16 12.19
N LEU A 230 -11.32 -15.51 11.44
CA LEU A 230 -10.54 -16.71 11.72
C LEU A 230 -9.78 -16.62 13.05
N LEU A 231 -9.29 -15.43 13.44
CA LEU A 231 -8.67 -15.21 14.76
C LEU A 231 -9.69 -15.32 15.90
N LEU A 232 -10.94 -14.88 15.68
CA LEU A 232 -12.03 -15.10 16.65
C LEU A 232 -12.33 -16.59 16.83
N GLN A 233 -12.36 -17.38 15.73
CA GLN A 233 -12.51 -18.84 15.78
C GLN A 233 -11.38 -19.53 16.55
N ALA A 234 -10.18 -18.96 16.52
CA ALA A 234 -9.03 -19.41 17.33
C ALA A 234 -9.14 -19.02 18.82
N GLY A 235 -10.24 -18.40 19.24
CA GLY A 235 -10.47 -17.95 20.63
C GLY A 235 -9.75 -16.66 21.00
N LEU A 236 -9.22 -15.89 20.03
CA LEU A 236 -8.56 -14.62 20.32
C LEU A 236 -9.57 -13.47 20.26
N GLU A 237 -9.72 -12.74 21.36
CA GLU A 237 -10.56 -11.54 21.42
C GLU A 237 -10.12 -10.48 20.40
N ALA A 238 -11.06 -9.79 19.76
CA ALA A 238 -10.79 -8.78 18.73
C ALA A 238 -9.80 -7.68 19.18
N ALA A 239 -9.91 -7.23 20.44
CA ALA A 239 -9.02 -6.22 21.03
C ALA A 239 -7.53 -6.68 21.08
N LYS A 240 -7.28 -7.98 21.09
CA LYS A 240 -5.94 -8.58 21.16
C LYS A 240 -5.34 -8.93 19.77
N HIS A 241 -6.11 -8.85 18.69
CA HIS A 241 -5.65 -9.15 17.32
C HIS A 241 -4.39 -8.35 16.96
N GLY A 242 -4.33 -7.09 17.38
CA GLY A 242 -3.22 -6.19 17.12
C GLY A 242 -1.85 -6.73 17.53
N TRP A 243 -1.77 -7.50 18.62
CA TRP A 243 -0.51 -8.10 19.08
C TRP A 243 0.01 -9.17 18.14
N VAL A 244 -0.89 -10.02 17.62
CA VAL A 244 -0.51 -11.05 16.64
C VAL A 244 -0.02 -10.40 15.34
N TYR A 245 -0.75 -9.40 14.85
CA TYR A 245 -0.36 -8.66 13.65
C TYR A 245 0.99 -7.97 13.83
N LEU A 246 1.20 -7.26 14.94
CA LEU A 246 2.44 -6.54 15.22
C LEU A 246 3.63 -7.49 15.25
N LEU A 247 3.55 -8.57 16.03
CA LEU A 247 4.64 -9.52 16.16
C LEU A 247 4.98 -10.15 14.81
N ALA A 248 3.97 -10.54 14.02
CA ALA A 248 4.17 -11.10 12.69
C ALA A 248 4.85 -10.11 11.73
N VAL A 249 4.38 -8.84 11.71
CA VAL A 249 4.94 -7.80 10.83
C VAL A 249 6.35 -7.40 11.25
N LEU A 250 6.62 -7.17 12.54
CA LEU A 250 7.95 -6.78 13.01
C LEU A 250 8.98 -7.89 12.79
N ALA A 251 8.62 -9.14 13.08
CA ALA A 251 9.47 -10.29 12.79
C ALA A 251 9.76 -10.40 11.28
N ALA A 252 8.74 -10.19 10.44
CA ALA A 252 8.89 -10.19 8.98
C ALA A 252 9.82 -9.07 8.48
N PHE A 253 9.74 -7.86 9.04
CA PHE A 253 10.69 -6.78 8.73
C PHE A 253 12.11 -7.13 9.13
N GLY A 254 12.31 -7.80 10.27
CA GLY A 254 13.61 -8.30 10.70
C GLY A 254 14.23 -9.28 9.69
N VAL A 255 13.45 -10.28 9.26
CA VAL A 255 13.87 -11.26 8.24
C VAL A 255 14.13 -10.59 6.89
N MET A 256 13.22 -9.75 6.43
CA MET A 256 13.37 -9.00 5.17
C MET A 256 14.66 -8.15 5.18
N GLY A 257 14.90 -7.38 6.24
CA GLY A 257 16.11 -6.54 6.37
C GLY A 257 17.39 -7.35 6.39
N ALA A 258 17.39 -8.52 7.02
CA ALA A 258 18.56 -9.41 7.07
C ALA A 258 18.85 -10.13 5.76
N LEU A 259 17.82 -10.57 5.03
CA LEU A 259 17.94 -11.45 3.86
C LEU A 259 17.87 -10.70 2.54
N LEU A 260 16.88 -9.82 2.34
CA LEU A 260 16.61 -9.18 1.05
C LEU A 260 17.85 -8.45 0.51
N PHE A 261 18.44 -7.56 1.30
CA PHE A 261 19.60 -6.76 0.87
C PHE A 261 20.87 -7.61 0.63
N ARG A 262 21.03 -8.72 1.35
CA ARG A 262 22.16 -9.64 1.15
C ARG A 262 22.01 -10.42 -0.13
N LEU A 263 20.81 -10.96 -0.38
CA LEU A 263 20.51 -11.78 -1.55
C LEU A 263 20.45 -10.92 -2.82
N GLU A 264 19.90 -9.69 -2.75
CA GLU A 264 19.91 -8.74 -3.86
C GLU A 264 21.34 -8.40 -4.30
N ARG A 265 22.24 -8.12 -3.36
CA ARG A 265 23.66 -7.85 -3.65
C ARG A 265 24.38 -9.05 -4.28
N ARG A 266 23.94 -10.27 -3.99
CA ARG A 266 24.48 -11.50 -4.57
C ARG A 266 23.86 -11.85 -5.92
N GLY A 267 22.93 -11.05 -6.45
CA GLY A 267 22.28 -11.28 -7.75
C GLY A 267 21.06 -12.22 -7.70
N TYR A 268 20.62 -12.64 -6.53
CA TYR A 268 19.49 -13.59 -6.37
C TYR A 268 18.11 -12.92 -6.37
N LEU A 269 17.99 -11.69 -6.89
CA LEU A 269 16.75 -10.90 -6.83
C LEU A 269 15.54 -11.65 -7.42
N ARG A 270 15.72 -12.37 -8.55
CA ARG A 270 14.66 -13.20 -9.14
C ARG A 270 14.23 -14.34 -8.21
N ALA A 271 15.16 -15.05 -7.61
CA ALA A 271 14.85 -16.15 -6.69
C ALA A 271 14.12 -15.63 -5.45
N VAL A 272 14.53 -14.49 -4.90
CA VAL A 272 13.85 -13.82 -3.78
C VAL A 272 12.43 -13.40 -4.16
N PHE A 273 12.24 -12.85 -5.36
CA PHE A 273 10.93 -12.45 -5.85
C PHE A 273 9.97 -13.63 -5.99
N LEU A 274 10.41 -14.72 -6.64
CA LEU A 274 9.61 -15.94 -6.79
C LEU A 274 9.37 -16.64 -5.45
N GLY A 275 10.39 -16.70 -4.59
CA GLY A 275 10.27 -17.25 -3.24
C GLY A 275 9.28 -16.49 -2.37
N ALA A 276 9.23 -15.14 -2.50
CA ALA A 276 8.27 -14.32 -1.79
C ALA A 276 6.82 -14.58 -2.25
N ILE A 277 6.58 -14.77 -3.56
CA ILE A 277 5.26 -15.19 -4.06
C ILE A 277 4.92 -16.59 -3.53
N GLY A 278 5.89 -17.52 -3.54
CA GLY A 278 5.73 -18.88 -2.99
C GLY A 278 5.39 -18.90 -1.51
N LEU A 279 5.99 -18.00 -0.70
CA LEU A 279 5.66 -17.83 0.72
C LEU A 279 4.21 -17.34 0.92
N ILE A 280 3.73 -16.42 0.10
CA ILE A 280 2.33 -15.99 0.15
C ILE A 280 1.41 -17.15 -0.21
N ALA A 281 1.71 -17.91 -1.27
CA ALA A 281 0.92 -19.07 -1.65
C ALA A 281 0.86 -20.12 -0.53
N LEU A 282 2.00 -20.42 0.10
CA LEU A 282 2.09 -21.35 1.24
C LEU A 282 1.28 -20.84 2.44
N ALA A 283 1.36 -19.54 2.76
CA ALA A 283 0.58 -18.95 3.83
C ALA A 283 -0.92 -19.02 3.56
N GLN A 284 -1.37 -18.71 2.33
CA GLN A 284 -2.77 -18.84 1.94
C GLN A 284 -3.29 -20.27 1.99
N LEU A 285 -2.47 -21.23 1.52
CA LEU A 285 -2.78 -22.65 1.61
C LEU A 285 -2.91 -23.13 3.06
N GLY A 286 -2.00 -22.66 3.94
CA GLY A 286 -2.06 -22.94 5.37
C GLY A 286 -3.29 -22.32 6.04
N LEU A 287 -3.69 -21.10 5.65
CA LEU A 287 -4.91 -20.44 6.14
C LEU A 287 -6.18 -21.18 5.67
N TRP A 288 -6.21 -21.64 4.42
CA TRP A 288 -7.26 -22.52 3.94
C TRP A 288 -7.39 -23.79 4.79
N TRP A 289 -6.29 -24.48 5.02
CA TRP A 289 -6.29 -25.68 5.87
C TRP A 289 -6.69 -25.36 7.32
N SER A 290 -6.21 -24.23 7.86
CA SER A 290 -6.57 -23.79 9.21
C SER A 290 -8.07 -23.52 9.36
N ALA A 291 -8.70 -22.95 8.33
CA ALA A 291 -10.14 -22.67 8.34
C ALA A 291 -10.99 -23.96 8.43
N SER A 292 -10.50 -25.08 7.85
CA SER A 292 -11.18 -26.37 7.91
C SER A 292 -11.12 -27.06 9.28
N LEU A 293 -10.26 -26.57 10.20
CA LEU A 293 -10.11 -27.17 11.55
C LEU A 293 -11.21 -26.77 12.53
N GLY A 294 -12.06 -25.78 12.20
CA GLY A 294 -13.10 -25.24 13.07
C GLY A 294 -12.58 -24.39 14.24
N ALA A 295 -11.52 -24.81 14.92
CA ALA A 295 -10.82 -24.07 15.98
C ALA A 295 -9.30 -24.14 15.71
N PRO A 296 -8.77 -23.30 14.83
CA PRO A 296 -7.36 -23.35 14.46
C PRO A 296 -6.47 -22.90 15.62
N PRO A 297 -5.28 -23.56 15.82
CA PRO A 297 -4.32 -23.12 16.83
C PRO A 297 -3.82 -21.70 16.53
N LEU A 298 -3.86 -20.80 17.52
CA LEU A 298 -3.41 -19.41 17.38
C LEU A 298 -1.95 -19.32 16.93
N ALA A 299 -1.08 -20.20 17.44
CA ALA A 299 0.32 -20.24 17.04
C ALA A 299 0.51 -20.55 15.53
N LEU A 300 -0.36 -21.41 14.97
CA LEU A 300 -0.35 -21.69 13.53
C LEU A 300 -0.75 -20.44 12.73
N LEU A 301 -1.82 -19.75 13.12
CA LEU A 301 -2.25 -18.52 12.45
C LEU A 301 -1.16 -17.43 12.53
N ALA A 302 -0.52 -17.26 13.68
CA ALA A 302 0.60 -16.33 13.85
C ALA A 302 1.79 -16.67 12.93
N LEU A 303 2.14 -17.95 12.80
CA LEU A 303 3.18 -18.42 11.88
C LEU A 303 2.81 -18.14 10.42
N LEU A 304 1.58 -18.44 10.01
CA LEU A 304 1.11 -18.23 8.65
C LEU A 304 1.08 -16.74 8.29
N LEU A 305 0.68 -15.89 9.23
CA LEU A 305 0.75 -14.44 9.07
C LEU A 305 2.18 -13.92 8.97
N PHE A 306 3.09 -14.45 9.77
CA PHE A 306 4.51 -14.13 9.68
C PHE A 306 5.07 -14.49 8.29
N LEU A 307 4.78 -15.67 7.76
CA LEU A 307 5.18 -16.09 6.41
C LEU A 307 4.56 -15.18 5.33
N PHE A 308 3.27 -14.86 5.47
CA PHE A 308 2.58 -13.93 4.58
C PHE A 308 3.27 -12.57 4.55
N PHE A 309 3.57 -11.98 5.72
CA PHE A 309 4.20 -10.67 5.78
C PHE A 309 5.66 -10.66 5.33
N ILE A 310 6.42 -11.76 5.45
CA ILE A 310 7.74 -11.87 4.81
C ILE A 310 7.59 -11.73 3.30
N GLY A 311 6.71 -12.51 2.69
CA GLY A 311 6.44 -12.47 1.25
C GLY A 311 5.94 -11.10 0.81
N PHE A 312 4.91 -10.59 1.50
CA PHE A 312 4.27 -9.31 1.20
C PHE A 312 5.25 -8.14 1.27
N ASN A 313 5.95 -7.96 2.40
CA ASN A 313 6.88 -6.84 2.59
C ASN A 313 8.08 -6.91 1.61
N THR A 314 8.53 -8.12 1.28
CA THR A 314 9.60 -8.33 0.28
C THR A 314 9.15 -7.87 -1.11
N LEU A 315 7.93 -8.21 -1.52
CA LEU A 315 7.38 -7.80 -2.81
C LEU A 315 7.03 -6.31 -2.83
N GLU A 316 6.46 -5.78 -1.76
CA GLU A 316 6.11 -4.36 -1.62
C GLU A 316 7.37 -3.47 -1.68
N ALA A 317 8.50 -3.90 -1.14
CA ALA A 317 9.76 -3.19 -1.23
C ALA A 317 10.45 -3.33 -2.60
N SER A 318 10.36 -4.49 -3.25
CA SER A 318 11.10 -4.80 -4.47
C SER A 318 10.39 -4.36 -5.75
N GLN A 319 9.06 -4.51 -5.85
CA GLN A 319 8.31 -4.21 -7.08
C GLN A 319 8.43 -2.75 -7.54
N PRO A 320 8.21 -1.71 -6.70
CA PRO A 320 8.35 -0.33 -7.14
C PRO A 320 9.77 0.02 -7.58
N SER A 321 10.77 -0.59 -6.91
CA SER A 321 12.18 -0.45 -7.29
C SER A 321 12.45 -1.03 -8.68
N LEU A 322 11.90 -2.20 -8.98
CA LEU A 322 12.01 -2.84 -10.28
C LEU A 322 11.31 -2.04 -11.38
N VAL A 323 10.10 -1.55 -11.15
CA VAL A 323 9.39 -0.66 -12.07
C VAL A 323 10.24 0.57 -12.39
N SER A 324 10.82 1.19 -11.36
CA SER A 324 11.69 2.37 -11.52
C SER A 324 12.97 2.08 -12.30
N ARG A 325 13.54 0.87 -12.21
CA ARG A 325 14.75 0.45 -12.94
C ARG A 325 14.48 0.07 -14.39
N LEU A 326 13.32 -0.54 -14.66
CA LEU A 326 12.93 -0.98 -16.02
C LEU A 326 12.43 0.18 -16.87
N ALA A 327 11.79 1.17 -16.26
CA ALA A 327 11.31 2.35 -16.95
C ALA A 327 12.46 3.31 -17.28
N SER A 328 12.45 3.89 -18.51
CA SER A 328 13.37 4.97 -18.87
C SER A 328 13.18 6.19 -17.96
N ALA A 329 14.19 7.04 -17.87
CA ALA A 329 14.13 8.23 -17.00
C ALA A 329 12.91 9.12 -17.30
N SER A 330 12.55 9.28 -18.58
CA SER A 330 11.39 10.06 -19.03
C SER A 330 10.04 9.38 -18.77
N GLN A 331 10.01 8.05 -18.64
CA GLN A 331 8.80 7.25 -18.45
C GLN A 331 8.53 6.85 -16.99
N ARG A 332 9.52 7.03 -16.09
CA ARG A 332 9.47 6.54 -14.70
C ARG A 332 8.25 7.02 -13.93
N GLY A 333 7.88 8.29 -14.09
CA GLY A 333 6.68 8.83 -13.43
C GLY A 333 5.39 8.18 -13.92
N ALA A 334 5.25 7.96 -15.23
CA ALA A 334 4.10 7.29 -15.82
C ALA A 334 4.05 5.80 -15.42
N ALA A 335 5.21 5.12 -15.34
CA ALA A 335 5.30 3.73 -14.95
C ALA A 335 4.89 3.52 -13.49
N LEU A 336 5.37 4.35 -12.56
CA LEU A 336 4.95 4.31 -11.16
C LEU A 336 3.49 4.74 -10.99
N GLY A 337 2.98 5.66 -11.81
CA GLY A 337 1.56 6.01 -11.84
C GLY A 337 0.67 4.83 -12.23
N GLY A 338 1.02 4.12 -13.31
CA GLY A 338 0.34 2.89 -13.73
C GLY A 338 0.41 1.79 -12.66
N TYR A 339 1.59 1.57 -12.08
CA TYR A 339 1.80 0.65 -10.97
C TYR A 339 0.85 0.93 -9.78
N ASN A 340 0.80 2.18 -9.30
CA ASN A 340 -0.06 2.56 -8.19
C ASN A 340 -1.57 2.47 -8.54
N THR A 341 -1.92 2.70 -9.81
CA THR A 341 -3.30 2.51 -10.29
C THR A 341 -3.71 1.04 -10.21
N LEU A 342 -2.84 0.12 -10.67
CA LEU A 342 -3.09 -1.32 -10.58
C LEU A 342 -3.07 -1.82 -9.14
N GLN A 343 -2.23 -1.26 -8.27
CA GLN A 343 -2.28 -1.49 -6.81
C GLN A 343 -3.67 -1.16 -6.25
N SER A 344 -4.18 0.02 -6.58
CA SER A 344 -5.50 0.47 -6.10
C SER A 344 -6.65 -0.37 -6.66
N LEU A 345 -6.57 -0.79 -7.92
CA LEU A 345 -7.52 -1.75 -8.49
C LEU A 345 -7.43 -3.12 -7.80
N GLY A 346 -6.24 -3.56 -7.40
CA GLY A 346 -6.04 -4.76 -6.60
C GLY A 346 -6.81 -4.69 -5.28
N PHE A 347 -6.74 -3.58 -4.57
CA PHE A 347 -7.55 -3.36 -3.36
C PHE A 347 -9.06 -3.47 -3.65
N PHE A 348 -9.53 -2.84 -4.72
CA PHE A 348 -10.96 -2.91 -5.08
C PHE A 348 -11.39 -4.35 -5.35
N VAL A 349 -10.70 -5.02 -6.26
CA VAL A 349 -11.04 -6.40 -6.65
C VAL A 349 -10.90 -7.36 -5.47
N GLY A 350 -9.85 -7.20 -4.64
CA GLY A 350 -9.64 -8.01 -3.44
C GLY A 350 -10.77 -7.86 -2.42
N GLY A 351 -11.27 -6.65 -2.22
CA GLY A 351 -12.42 -6.41 -1.34
C GLY A 351 -13.71 -7.04 -1.89
N VAL A 352 -14.07 -6.72 -3.12
CA VAL A 352 -15.33 -7.22 -3.74
C VAL A 352 -15.29 -8.73 -3.94
N ALA A 353 -14.23 -9.26 -4.56
CA ALA A 353 -14.09 -10.70 -4.78
C ALA A 353 -13.93 -11.45 -3.46
N GLY A 354 -13.16 -10.91 -2.50
CA GLY A 354 -13.02 -11.48 -1.16
C GLY A 354 -14.37 -11.59 -0.45
N GLY A 355 -15.16 -10.53 -0.46
CA GLY A 355 -16.52 -10.54 0.10
C GLY A 355 -17.46 -11.52 -0.61
N ALA A 356 -17.40 -11.58 -1.95
CA ALA A 356 -18.20 -12.53 -2.75
C ALA A 356 -17.79 -13.98 -2.46
N LEU A 357 -16.50 -14.29 -2.44
CA LEU A 357 -15.98 -15.62 -2.12
C LEU A 357 -16.37 -16.06 -0.72
N LEU A 358 -16.26 -15.15 0.26
CA LEU A 358 -16.68 -15.41 1.62
C LEU A 358 -18.19 -15.71 1.72
N ALA A 359 -19.01 -14.97 0.97
CA ALA A 359 -20.46 -15.20 0.94
C ALA A 359 -20.86 -16.52 0.28
N LEU A 360 -20.15 -16.92 -0.79
CA LEU A 360 -20.51 -18.10 -1.60
C LEU A 360 -19.88 -19.39 -1.07
N TRP A 361 -18.62 -19.34 -0.61
CA TRP A 361 -17.81 -20.52 -0.31
C TRP A 361 -17.19 -20.51 1.09
N GLY A 362 -17.52 -19.51 1.93
CA GLY A 362 -16.97 -19.42 3.28
C GLY A 362 -15.51 -18.98 3.34
N ILE A 363 -14.92 -19.04 4.54
CA ILE A 363 -13.53 -18.61 4.80
C ILE A 363 -12.54 -19.52 4.07
N ASP A 364 -12.77 -20.81 4.09
CA ASP A 364 -11.94 -21.84 3.42
C ASP A 364 -11.93 -21.63 1.90
N GLY A 365 -13.10 -21.44 1.29
CA GLY A 365 -13.22 -21.19 -0.15
C GLY A 365 -12.50 -19.90 -0.58
N LEU A 366 -12.56 -18.85 0.24
CA LEU A 366 -11.82 -17.61 -0.01
C LEU A 366 -10.30 -17.85 -0.02
N PHE A 367 -9.75 -18.53 0.99
CA PHE A 367 -8.32 -18.78 1.04
C PHE A 367 -7.84 -19.76 -0.03
N LEU A 368 -8.67 -20.74 -0.42
CA LEU A 368 -8.36 -21.62 -1.55
C LEU A 368 -8.28 -20.83 -2.87
N ALA A 369 -9.22 -19.91 -3.13
CA ALA A 369 -9.20 -19.05 -4.31
C ALA A 369 -7.98 -18.11 -4.31
N CYS A 370 -7.62 -17.52 -3.14
CA CYS A 370 -6.41 -16.73 -3.00
C CYS A 370 -5.13 -17.55 -3.26
N THR A 371 -5.08 -18.81 -2.79
CA THR A 371 -3.99 -19.75 -3.09
C THR A 371 -3.88 -19.99 -4.60
N ALA A 372 -4.98 -20.33 -5.26
CA ALA A 372 -5.01 -20.55 -6.71
C ALA A 372 -4.55 -19.34 -7.50
N LEU A 373 -5.03 -18.14 -7.13
CA LEU A 373 -4.62 -16.87 -7.74
C LEU A 373 -3.12 -16.60 -7.55
N THR A 374 -2.58 -16.86 -6.37
CA THR A 374 -1.15 -16.65 -6.06
C THR A 374 -0.27 -17.67 -6.79
N LEU A 375 -0.71 -18.93 -6.91
CA LEU A 375 -0.01 -19.95 -7.71
C LEU A 375 -0.03 -19.60 -9.20
N LEU A 376 -1.15 -19.12 -9.73
CA LEU A 376 -1.22 -18.60 -11.10
C LEU A 376 -0.23 -17.44 -11.28
N TRP A 377 -0.16 -16.52 -10.34
CA TRP A 377 0.83 -15.45 -10.38
C TRP A 377 2.26 -15.98 -10.35
N LEU A 378 2.57 -16.96 -9.51
CA LEU A 378 3.88 -17.60 -9.46
C LEU A 378 4.27 -18.22 -10.80
N LEU A 379 3.35 -18.92 -11.46
CA LEU A 379 3.55 -19.49 -12.80
C LEU A 379 3.84 -18.41 -13.84
N LEU A 380 3.07 -17.31 -13.86
CA LEU A 380 3.28 -16.18 -14.78
C LEU A 380 4.60 -15.46 -14.50
N ALA A 381 4.99 -15.34 -13.24
CA ALA A 381 6.25 -14.74 -12.82
C ALA A 381 7.46 -15.63 -13.10
N TRP A 382 7.29 -16.97 -13.17
CA TRP A 382 8.38 -17.90 -13.44
C TRP A 382 9.11 -17.64 -14.75
N GLY A 383 8.36 -17.20 -15.78
CA GLY A 383 8.91 -16.81 -17.09
C GLY A 383 9.57 -15.41 -17.12
N MET A 384 9.79 -14.74 -15.98
CA MET A 384 10.50 -13.47 -15.96
C MET A 384 11.99 -13.66 -16.24
N PRO A 385 12.60 -12.81 -17.10
CA PRO A 385 14.04 -12.81 -17.31
C PRO A 385 14.80 -12.46 -16.02
N ALA A 386 16.11 -12.68 -15.99
CA ALA A 386 16.95 -12.25 -14.88
C ALA A 386 16.74 -10.75 -14.60
N LEU A 387 16.43 -10.42 -13.37
CA LEU A 387 16.17 -9.04 -12.97
C LEU A 387 17.49 -8.27 -12.87
N PRO A 388 17.54 -7.00 -13.31
CA PRO A 388 18.79 -6.25 -13.27
C PRO A 388 19.28 -6.09 -11.83
N ALA A 389 20.51 -6.53 -11.58
CA ALA A 389 21.18 -6.30 -10.30
C ALA A 389 21.31 -4.79 -10.04
N SER A 390 21.30 -4.39 -8.77
CA SER A 390 21.62 -3.02 -8.38
C SER A 390 23.06 -2.72 -8.86
N ALA A 391 23.22 -1.71 -9.72
CA ALA A 391 24.57 -1.28 -10.15
C ALA A 391 25.38 -0.95 -8.87
N PRO A 392 26.59 -1.46 -8.72
CA PRO A 392 27.45 -1.07 -7.62
C PRO A 392 27.61 0.45 -7.65
N GLN A 393 27.31 1.13 -6.56
CA GLN A 393 27.62 2.55 -6.41
C GLN A 393 29.12 2.68 -6.65
N ARG A 394 29.53 3.31 -7.76
CA ARG A 394 30.91 3.66 -8.02
C ARG A 394 31.40 4.64 -6.93
N ARG A 395 31.75 4.12 -5.78
CA ARG A 395 32.66 4.77 -4.83
C ARG A 395 34.05 4.56 -5.42
N GLY A 396 34.58 5.54 -6.13
CA GLY A 396 36.00 5.48 -6.52
C GLY A 396 36.43 6.19 -7.80
N ALA A 397 35.50 6.73 -8.61
CA ALA A 397 35.95 7.44 -9.82
C ALA A 397 36.36 8.91 -9.59
N ALA A 398 36.22 9.42 -8.37
CA ALA A 398 36.61 10.81 -8.05
C ALA A 398 38.02 10.94 -7.45
N LEU A 399 38.69 9.85 -7.11
CA LEU A 399 40.06 9.89 -6.54
C LEU A 399 41.16 9.61 -7.56
N ALA A 400 40.79 9.09 -8.77
CA ALA A 400 41.81 8.82 -9.80
C ALA A 400 42.03 9.99 -10.79
N ALA A 401 41.24 11.06 -10.71
CA ALA A 401 41.37 12.21 -11.61
C ALA A 401 42.22 13.37 -11.05
N THR A 402 42.75 13.24 -9.84
CA THR A 402 43.60 14.28 -9.23
C THR A 402 45.12 13.96 -9.21
N ASP A 403 45.53 12.74 -9.66
CA ASP A 403 46.94 12.35 -9.62
C ASP A 403 47.65 12.40 -10.98
N THR A 404 47.09 13.05 -12.03
CA THR A 404 47.77 13.24 -13.30
C THR A 404 47.94 14.71 -13.68
N LYS A 405 48.34 15.56 -12.69
CA LYS A 405 48.89 16.89 -12.93
C LYS A 405 50.00 17.18 -11.90
N THR A 406 51.12 16.56 -12.08
CA THR A 406 52.46 17.08 -11.68
C THR A 406 53.41 16.82 -12.81
#